data_442dd136c5c9d85d3dc6a3b1915e736b
#
_entry.id   442dd136c5c9d85d3dc6a3b1915e736b
#
_cell.length_a   1.000
_cell.length_b   1.000
_cell.length_c   1.000
_cell.angle_alpha   90.00
_cell.angle_beta   90.00
_cell.angle_gamma   90.00
#
_symmetry.space_group_name_H-M   'P 1'
#
loop_
_entity.id
_entity.type
_entity.pdbx_description
1 polymer ?
#
loop_
_entity_poly.entity_id
_entity_poly.type
_entity_poly.pdbx_seq_one_letter_code
_entity_poly.pdbx_strand_id
1 'polypeptide(L)'
;CWSKIMSQKKLLSNYFLIAILISSFIYILWSVKLLNDFPWRYVFTDWIINYEGGYIRRGLLGEISINLSNFLNLNIKYIFLLIHSSIYLIFHLLFYKFFHQFIKNYVFYIFCFSPLVFLYPIATFEAFARKEIFYITFFLLNCFLLIKIKNRNIIFFSTNFLVILSYLIHESSLFFLIFFYFSYFIFLKKNNHKIRLSEISLIIIIYSILLYLLTLPVTDEKISKMVFLINQNFFEITEYSGAISWLQRSASSAFMFVESNDISFKDVLQNFLLLHFLIIFLYLLYINNFFKLEKYFFILTLFSFLSPLVLFLVGNDWGRFVYILYNFCLIFTFYCLHGDKKIFEKIDQLPVINNLNNKIKIILTISYVSLWTPKIFYYD
;
A
#
# COMPACT_ATOMS: atom_id res chain seq x y z
N CYS A 1 -27.94 -9.69 -28.33
CA CYS A 1 -27.60 -8.90 -27.09
C CYS A 1 -26.54 -9.58 -26.24
N TRP A 2 -26.70 -10.86 -25.88
CA TRP A 2 -25.77 -11.61 -25.00
C TRP A 2 -24.36 -11.77 -25.59
N SER A 3 -24.21 -12.03 -26.87
CA SER A 3 -22.90 -12.13 -27.54
C SER A 3 -22.10 -10.83 -27.50
N LYS A 4 -22.79 -9.69 -27.64
CA LYS A 4 -22.18 -8.35 -27.59
C LYS A 4 -21.69 -8.00 -26.15
N ILE A 5 -22.46 -8.39 -25.13
CA ILE A 5 -22.09 -8.21 -23.72
C ILE A 5 -20.91 -9.09 -23.34
N MET A 6 -20.88 -10.35 -23.81
CA MET A 6 -19.75 -11.26 -23.61
C MET A 6 -18.46 -10.76 -24.26
N SER A 7 -18.55 -10.20 -25.48
CA SER A 7 -17.39 -9.63 -26.17
C SER A 7 -16.82 -8.40 -25.45
N GLN A 8 -17.69 -7.54 -24.89
CA GLN A 8 -17.26 -6.36 -24.14
C GLN A 8 -16.58 -6.71 -22.81
N LYS A 9 -17.10 -7.72 -22.09
CA LYS A 9 -16.50 -8.19 -20.84
C LYS A 9 -15.12 -8.79 -21.07
N LYS A 10 -14.91 -9.49 -22.16
CA LYS A 10 -13.61 -10.02 -22.58
C LYS A 10 -12.64 -8.90 -22.96
N LEU A 11 -13.13 -7.87 -23.61
CA LEU A 11 -12.34 -6.71 -24.02
C LEU A 11 -11.77 -5.94 -22.80
N LEU A 12 -12.63 -5.61 -21.81
CA LEU A 12 -12.19 -4.94 -20.57
C LEU A 12 -11.15 -5.75 -19.80
N SER A 13 -11.32 -7.08 -19.72
CA SER A 13 -10.34 -7.96 -19.08
C SER A 13 -8.99 -7.96 -19.80
N ASN A 14 -8.99 -7.91 -21.14
CA ASN A 14 -7.77 -7.84 -21.93
C ASN A 14 -7.05 -6.50 -21.73
N TYR A 15 -7.76 -5.38 -21.71
CA TYR A 15 -7.15 -4.07 -21.44
C TYR A 15 -6.54 -4.00 -20.03
N PHE A 16 -7.19 -4.61 -19.05
CA PHE A 16 -6.64 -4.69 -17.71
C PHE A 16 -5.33 -5.48 -17.67
N LEU A 17 -5.28 -6.63 -18.33
CA LEU A 17 -4.06 -7.40 -18.45
C LEU A 17 -2.95 -6.63 -19.15
N ILE A 18 -3.28 -5.95 -20.26
CA ILE A 18 -2.33 -5.12 -21.00
C ILE A 18 -1.76 -4.00 -20.11
N ALA A 19 -2.60 -3.32 -19.35
CA ALA A 19 -2.15 -2.25 -18.44
C ALA A 19 -1.21 -2.79 -17.36
N ILE A 20 -1.50 -3.97 -16.80
CA ILE A 20 -0.61 -4.65 -15.85
C ILE A 20 0.74 -4.98 -16.49
N LEU A 21 0.74 -5.50 -17.71
CA LEU A 21 1.97 -5.83 -18.43
C LEU A 21 2.81 -4.57 -18.74
N ILE A 22 2.16 -3.49 -19.21
CA ILE A 22 2.83 -2.20 -19.47
C ILE A 22 3.41 -1.63 -18.16
N SER A 23 2.64 -1.61 -17.09
CA SER A 23 3.11 -1.13 -15.79
C SER A 23 4.30 -1.95 -15.29
N SER A 24 4.23 -3.28 -15.40
CA SER A 24 5.35 -4.16 -15.04
C SER A 24 6.60 -3.93 -15.89
N PHE A 25 6.42 -3.69 -17.20
CA PHE A 25 7.53 -3.39 -18.11
C PHE A 25 8.20 -2.05 -17.78
N ILE A 26 7.43 -0.99 -17.55
CA ILE A 26 7.95 0.31 -17.14
C ILE A 26 8.69 0.19 -15.81
N TYR A 27 8.16 -0.61 -14.88
CA TYR A 27 8.81 -0.87 -13.61
C TYR A 27 10.17 -1.52 -13.77
N ILE A 28 10.30 -2.49 -14.68
CA ILE A 28 11.59 -3.13 -15.00
C ILE A 28 12.57 -2.11 -15.60
N LEU A 29 12.11 -1.24 -16.51
CA LEU A 29 12.96 -0.17 -17.06
C LEU A 29 13.48 0.78 -15.98
N TRP A 30 12.62 1.19 -15.06
CA TRP A 30 13.03 1.98 -13.89
C TRP A 30 14.03 1.22 -13.01
N SER A 31 13.84 -0.07 -12.85
CA SER A 31 14.75 -0.93 -12.07
C SER A 31 16.16 -0.93 -12.67
N VAL A 32 16.28 -1.00 -13.99
CA VAL A 32 17.57 -0.92 -14.69
C VAL A 32 18.20 0.47 -14.50
N LYS A 33 17.42 1.55 -14.63
CA LYS A 33 17.90 2.90 -14.38
C LYS A 33 18.41 3.07 -12.94
N LEU A 34 17.70 2.50 -11.98
CA LEU A 34 18.06 2.53 -10.57
C LEU A 34 19.45 1.93 -10.32
N LEU A 35 19.82 0.85 -11.02
CA LEU A 35 21.16 0.24 -10.90
C LEU A 35 22.29 1.20 -11.27
N ASN A 36 22.04 2.15 -12.17
CA ASN A 36 23.03 3.13 -12.61
C ASN A 36 23.16 4.30 -11.63
N ASP A 37 22.07 4.66 -10.95
CA ASP A 37 22.00 5.79 -10.02
C ASP A 37 22.31 5.40 -8.55
N PHE A 38 22.69 4.14 -8.34
CA PHE A 38 23.10 3.64 -7.03
C PHE A 38 24.44 4.28 -6.60
N PRO A 39 24.66 4.67 -5.31
CA PRO A 39 23.84 4.47 -4.09
C PRO A 39 23.10 5.72 -3.56
N TRP A 40 23.13 6.84 -4.27
CA TRP A 40 22.85 8.19 -3.76
C TRP A 40 21.37 8.55 -3.54
N ARG A 41 20.44 7.64 -3.81
CA ARG A 41 19.03 7.95 -3.68
C ARG A 41 18.47 7.57 -2.31
N TYR A 42 17.53 8.40 -1.81
CA TYR A 42 16.80 8.17 -0.57
C TYR A 42 16.27 6.73 -0.44
N VAL A 43 15.76 6.17 -1.54
CA VAL A 43 15.22 4.81 -1.59
C VAL A 43 16.25 3.76 -1.19
N PHE A 44 17.50 3.87 -1.68
CA PHE A 44 18.54 2.91 -1.32
C PHE A 44 18.94 3.00 0.14
N THR A 45 19.09 4.21 0.65
CA THR A 45 19.43 4.40 2.06
C THR A 45 18.32 3.86 2.98
N ASP A 46 17.06 3.88 2.55
CA ASP A 46 15.97 3.23 3.26
C ASP A 46 16.10 1.70 3.24
N TRP A 47 16.46 1.11 2.10
CA TRP A 47 16.57 -0.35 1.95
C TRP A 47 17.72 -0.98 2.74
N ILE A 48 18.83 -0.27 2.95
CA ILE A 48 20.01 -0.78 3.64
C ILE A 48 19.93 -0.69 5.17
N ILE A 49 18.91 -0.04 5.73
CA ILE A 49 18.68 -0.04 7.18
C ILE A 49 18.59 -1.48 7.65
N ASN A 50 19.45 -1.90 8.61
CA ASN A 50 19.62 -3.27 9.08
C ASN A 50 19.73 -3.33 10.61
N TYR A 51 19.95 -4.52 11.17
CA TYR A 51 19.99 -4.77 12.61
C TYR A 51 21.38 -4.94 13.20
N GLU A 52 22.45 -4.62 12.48
CA GLU A 52 23.83 -4.77 12.99
C GLU A 52 24.09 -4.02 14.30
N GLY A 53 23.57 -2.80 14.43
CA GLY A 53 23.63 -2.05 15.68
C GLY A 53 22.59 -2.44 16.73
N GLY A 54 21.81 -3.51 16.51
CA GLY A 54 20.64 -3.89 17.28
C GLY A 54 19.34 -3.47 16.62
N TYR A 55 18.22 -3.57 17.34
CA TYR A 55 16.93 -3.23 16.75
C TYR A 55 16.86 -1.78 16.27
N ILE A 56 16.58 -1.62 15.00
CA ILE A 56 16.28 -0.35 14.31
C ILE A 56 15.00 -0.53 13.52
N ARG A 57 14.06 0.42 13.59
CA ARG A 57 12.84 0.39 12.76
C ARG A 57 13.20 0.32 11.28
N ARG A 58 12.38 -0.35 10.44
CA ARG A 58 12.58 -0.59 8.99
C ARG A 58 13.73 -1.53 8.64
N GLY A 59 14.36 -2.18 9.62
CA GLY A 59 15.61 -2.94 9.40
C GLY A 59 15.44 -4.28 8.68
N LEU A 60 14.25 -4.88 8.66
CA LEU A 60 14.06 -6.27 8.20
C LEU A 60 14.52 -6.51 6.76
N LEU A 61 14.14 -5.62 5.82
CA LEU A 61 14.53 -5.81 4.41
C LEU A 61 16.03 -5.61 4.19
N GLY A 62 16.65 -4.66 4.89
CA GLY A 62 18.09 -4.47 4.83
C GLY A 62 18.85 -5.68 5.37
N GLU A 63 18.41 -6.19 6.51
CA GLU A 63 18.98 -7.41 7.09
C GLU A 63 18.90 -8.61 6.13
N ILE A 64 17.71 -8.84 5.56
CA ILE A 64 17.51 -9.91 4.56
C ILE A 64 18.40 -9.67 3.34
N SER A 65 18.50 -8.43 2.85
CA SER A 65 19.26 -8.11 1.66
C SER A 65 20.77 -8.32 1.86
N ILE A 66 21.29 -7.92 3.03
CA ILE A 66 22.71 -8.12 3.38
C ILE A 66 23.01 -9.62 3.49
N ASN A 67 22.19 -10.36 4.22
CA ASN A 67 22.38 -11.80 4.39
C ASN A 67 22.32 -12.56 3.07
N LEU A 68 21.36 -12.21 2.18
CA LEU A 68 21.27 -12.79 0.84
C LEU A 68 22.46 -12.39 -0.03
N SER A 69 22.92 -11.14 0.04
CA SER A 69 24.10 -10.68 -0.69
C SER A 69 25.34 -11.47 -0.32
N ASN A 70 25.55 -11.68 0.98
CA ASN A 70 26.68 -12.48 1.50
C ASN A 70 26.54 -13.95 1.13
N PHE A 71 25.34 -14.53 1.28
CA PHE A 71 25.11 -15.95 0.98
C PHE A 71 25.27 -16.26 -0.52
N LEU A 72 24.78 -15.41 -1.40
CA LEU A 72 24.84 -15.59 -2.84
C LEU A 72 26.13 -15.04 -3.46
N ASN A 73 26.94 -14.35 -2.68
CA ASN A 73 28.13 -13.63 -3.15
C ASN A 73 27.81 -12.66 -4.32
N LEU A 74 26.67 -11.97 -4.23
CA LEU A 74 26.19 -11.02 -5.21
C LEU A 74 26.21 -9.60 -4.65
N ASN A 75 26.45 -8.62 -5.52
CA ASN A 75 26.36 -7.22 -5.10
C ASN A 75 24.93 -6.91 -4.60
N ILE A 76 24.84 -6.24 -3.45
CA ILE A 76 23.58 -5.92 -2.75
C ILE A 76 22.56 -5.21 -3.65
N LYS A 77 23.01 -4.42 -4.63
CA LYS A 77 22.13 -3.75 -5.59
C LYS A 77 21.28 -4.71 -6.42
N TYR A 78 21.84 -5.87 -6.78
CA TYR A 78 21.10 -6.91 -7.52
C TYR A 78 20.09 -7.62 -6.62
N ILE A 79 20.42 -7.76 -5.34
CA ILE A 79 19.50 -8.31 -4.34
C ILE A 79 18.29 -7.37 -4.15
N PHE A 80 18.52 -6.07 -4.04
CA PHE A 80 17.43 -5.09 -3.99
C PHE A 80 16.55 -5.18 -5.22
N LEU A 81 17.16 -5.19 -6.42
CA LEU A 81 16.42 -5.33 -7.67
C LEU A 81 15.56 -6.59 -7.68
N LEU A 82 16.13 -7.72 -7.26
CA LEU A 82 15.44 -9.01 -7.21
C LEU A 82 14.22 -8.94 -6.27
N ILE A 83 14.43 -8.48 -5.03
CA ILE A 83 13.39 -8.47 -3.99
C ILE A 83 12.25 -7.53 -4.39
N HIS A 84 12.54 -6.29 -4.76
CA HIS A 84 11.46 -5.35 -5.05
C HIS A 84 10.73 -5.65 -6.37
N SER A 85 11.45 -6.15 -7.39
CA SER A 85 10.80 -6.61 -8.63
C SER A 85 9.88 -7.81 -8.37
N SER A 86 10.33 -8.74 -7.52
CA SER A 86 9.52 -9.90 -7.13
C SER A 86 8.24 -9.49 -6.40
N ILE A 87 8.33 -8.61 -5.41
CA ILE A 87 7.13 -8.16 -4.69
C ILE A 87 6.17 -7.38 -5.59
N TYR A 88 6.70 -6.58 -6.53
CA TYR A 88 5.89 -5.85 -7.47
C TYR A 88 5.15 -6.77 -8.44
N LEU A 89 5.81 -7.83 -8.94
CA LEU A 89 5.19 -8.87 -9.75
C LEU A 89 4.12 -9.64 -8.97
N ILE A 90 4.42 -10.00 -7.71
CA ILE A 90 3.45 -10.65 -6.82
C ILE A 90 2.23 -9.76 -6.61
N PHE A 91 2.43 -8.46 -6.36
CA PHE A 91 1.35 -7.49 -6.25
C PHE A 91 0.46 -7.50 -7.49
N HIS A 92 1.04 -7.41 -8.69
CA HIS A 92 0.28 -7.40 -9.93
C HIS A 92 -0.50 -8.69 -10.17
N LEU A 93 0.11 -9.84 -9.90
CA LEU A 93 -0.55 -11.14 -10.04
C LEU A 93 -1.71 -11.32 -9.06
N LEU A 94 -1.51 -10.93 -7.80
CA LEU A 94 -2.56 -10.96 -6.78
C LEU A 94 -3.66 -9.95 -7.12
N PHE A 95 -3.28 -8.75 -7.54
CA PHE A 95 -4.20 -7.71 -7.93
C PHE A 95 -5.08 -8.17 -9.10
N TYR A 96 -4.50 -8.74 -10.14
CA TYR A 96 -5.26 -9.32 -11.24
C TYR A 96 -6.22 -10.41 -10.76
N LYS A 97 -5.75 -11.38 -9.99
CA LYS A 97 -6.59 -12.48 -9.48
C LYS A 97 -7.72 -11.99 -8.57
N PHE A 98 -7.47 -10.96 -7.78
CA PHE A 98 -8.45 -10.43 -6.85
C PHE A 98 -9.50 -9.57 -7.55
N PHE A 99 -9.10 -8.72 -8.48
CA PHE A 99 -9.95 -7.70 -9.09
C PHE A 99 -10.58 -8.10 -10.42
N HIS A 100 -10.09 -9.11 -11.15
CA HIS A 100 -10.54 -9.44 -12.50
C HIS A 100 -12.05 -9.68 -12.61
N GLN A 101 -12.70 -10.18 -11.56
CA GLN A 101 -14.15 -10.42 -11.54
C GLN A 101 -14.96 -9.12 -11.46
N PHE A 102 -14.37 -8.04 -10.94
CA PHE A 102 -15.00 -6.75 -10.74
C PHE A 102 -14.86 -5.82 -11.94
N ILE A 103 -13.84 -6.04 -12.76
CA ILE A 103 -13.51 -5.19 -13.94
C ILE A 103 -14.63 -5.21 -15.00
N LYS A 104 -15.53 -6.17 -14.94
CA LYS A 104 -16.71 -6.24 -15.79
C LYS A 104 -17.65 -5.04 -15.62
N ASN A 105 -17.57 -4.35 -14.49
CA ASN A 105 -18.30 -3.14 -14.19
C ASN A 105 -17.40 -1.92 -14.45
N TYR A 106 -17.89 -0.94 -15.21
CA TYR A 106 -17.11 0.23 -15.62
C TYR A 106 -16.68 1.11 -14.45
N VAL A 107 -17.50 1.26 -13.43
CA VAL A 107 -17.16 2.05 -12.23
C VAL A 107 -15.97 1.43 -11.52
N PHE A 108 -16.01 0.13 -11.30
CA PHE A 108 -14.89 -0.59 -10.68
C PHE A 108 -13.63 -0.58 -11.54
N TYR A 109 -13.81 -0.63 -12.86
CA TYR A 109 -12.72 -0.49 -13.82
C TYR A 109 -11.97 0.83 -13.61
N ILE A 110 -12.67 1.97 -13.53
CA ILE A 110 -12.05 3.29 -13.27
C ILE A 110 -11.25 3.28 -11.96
N PHE A 111 -11.80 2.72 -10.88
CA PHE A 111 -11.10 2.68 -9.60
C PHE A 111 -9.84 1.81 -9.64
N CYS A 112 -9.88 0.66 -10.31
CA CYS A 112 -8.70 -0.18 -10.51
C CYS A 112 -7.63 0.48 -11.38
N PHE A 113 -8.04 1.32 -12.33
CA PHE A 113 -7.15 2.09 -13.20
C PHE A 113 -6.78 3.46 -12.65
N SER A 114 -7.12 3.75 -11.41
CA SER A 114 -6.66 4.98 -10.77
C SER A 114 -5.14 5.13 -10.90
N PRO A 115 -4.64 6.32 -11.22
CA PRO A 115 -3.22 6.62 -11.19
C PRO A 115 -2.54 6.24 -9.88
N LEU A 116 -3.29 6.25 -8.78
CA LEU A 116 -2.84 5.82 -7.46
C LEU A 116 -2.56 4.30 -7.36
N VAL A 117 -2.95 3.48 -8.32
CA VAL A 117 -2.68 2.04 -8.27
C VAL A 117 -1.43 1.69 -9.06
N PHE A 118 -1.41 2.03 -10.34
CA PHE A 118 -0.36 1.58 -11.27
C PHE A 118 0.65 2.64 -11.63
N LEU A 119 0.23 3.91 -11.76
CA LEU A 119 1.11 4.96 -12.22
C LEU A 119 1.98 5.55 -11.10
N TYR A 120 1.44 5.70 -9.91
CA TYR A 120 2.19 6.34 -8.82
C TYR A 120 3.56 5.69 -8.58
N PRO A 121 3.69 4.34 -8.47
CA PRO A 121 4.99 3.70 -8.25
C PRO A 121 5.98 3.88 -9.40
N ILE A 122 5.51 4.29 -10.59
CA ILE A 122 6.34 4.45 -11.79
C ILE A 122 6.35 5.88 -12.35
N ALA A 123 5.59 6.79 -11.75
CA ALA A 123 5.48 8.16 -12.24
C ALA A 123 6.72 9.01 -11.92
N THR A 124 7.32 8.78 -10.78
CA THR A 124 8.54 9.46 -10.36
C THR A 124 9.56 8.47 -9.83
N PHE A 125 10.83 8.79 -9.99
CA PHE A 125 11.91 7.94 -9.51
C PHE A 125 11.90 7.80 -7.97
N GLU A 126 11.40 8.78 -7.28
CA GLU A 126 11.30 8.83 -5.82
C GLU A 126 10.14 7.98 -5.27
N ALA A 127 9.08 7.78 -6.06
CA ALA A 127 7.99 6.87 -5.72
C ALA A 127 8.35 5.41 -5.98
N PHE A 128 9.34 5.21 -6.86
CA PHE A 128 9.78 3.90 -7.29
C PHE A 128 10.52 3.16 -6.17
N ALA A 129 10.36 1.86 -6.12
CA ALA A 129 11.02 0.93 -5.19
C ALA A 129 10.84 1.25 -3.69
N ARG A 130 9.78 1.98 -3.32
CA ARG A 130 9.43 2.22 -1.92
C ARG A 130 8.95 0.95 -1.23
N LYS A 131 9.25 0.83 0.06
CA LYS A 131 8.88 -0.33 0.89
C LYS A 131 7.37 -0.50 1.08
N GLU A 132 6.56 0.53 0.83
CA GLU A 132 5.12 0.51 1.00
C GLU A 132 4.42 -0.57 0.16
N ILE A 133 4.97 -0.91 -0.99
CA ILE A 133 4.41 -1.97 -1.84
C ILE A 133 4.32 -3.32 -1.11
N PHE A 134 5.21 -3.58 -0.13
CA PHE A 134 5.19 -4.82 0.65
C PHE A 134 3.92 -4.93 1.48
N TYR A 135 3.64 -3.95 2.32
CA TYR A 135 2.49 -4.06 3.21
C TYR A 135 1.15 -3.84 2.49
N ILE A 136 1.13 -3.12 1.36
CA ILE A 136 -0.03 -3.12 0.46
C ILE A 136 -0.25 -4.52 -0.12
N THR A 137 0.82 -5.19 -0.58
CA THR A 137 0.75 -6.56 -1.10
C THR A 137 0.35 -7.55 -0.02
N PHE A 138 0.86 -7.41 1.20
CA PHE A 138 0.48 -8.26 2.33
C PHE A 138 -0.98 -8.07 2.72
N PHE A 139 -1.50 -6.86 2.66
CA PHE A 139 -2.93 -6.63 2.88
C PHE A 139 -3.79 -7.25 1.77
N LEU A 140 -3.39 -7.11 0.52
CA LEU A 140 -4.06 -7.76 -0.61
C LEU A 140 -4.03 -9.29 -0.47
N LEU A 141 -2.88 -9.87 -0.08
CA LEU A 141 -2.73 -11.29 0.21
C LEU A 141 -3.65 -11.71 1.37
N ASN A 142 -3.68 -10.92 2.45
CA ASN A 142 -4.58 -11.19 3.58
C ASN A 142 -6.04 -11.26 3.13
N CYS A 143 -6.53 -10.27 2.37
CA CYS A 143 -7.89 -10.28 1.84
C CYS A 143 -8.14 -11.46 0.90
N PHE A 144 -7.16 -11.85 0.09
CA PHE A 144 -7.25 -13.03 -0.77
C PHE A 144 -7.35 -14.33 0.05
N LEU A 145 -6.56 -14.49 1.12
CA LEU A 145 -6.62 -15.63 2.02
C LEU A 145 -7.96 -15.70 2.75
N LEU A 146 -8.47 -14.57 3.24
CA LEU A 146 -9.79 -14.46 3.88
C LEU A 146 -10.95 -14.95 2.99
N ILE A 147 -10.79 -14.82 1.67
CA ILE A 147 -11.77 -15.33 0.69
C ILE A 147 -11.62 -16.83 0.45
N LYS A 148 -10.39 -17.32 0.40
CA LYS A 148 -10.08 -18.69 -0.03
C LYS A 148 -10.09 -19.71 1.10
N ILE A 149 -9.69 -19.31 2.29
CA ILE A 149 -9.50 -20.20 3.44
C ILE A 149 -10.67 -20.02 4.40
N LYS A 150 -11.30 -21.13 4.78
CA LYS A 150 -12.39 -21.12 5.76
C LYS A 150 -11.91 -21.39 7.19
N ASN A 151 -10.72 -21.97 7.34
CA ASN A 151 -10.18 -22.31 8.66
C ASN A 151 -9.79 -21.04 9.42
N ARG A 152 -10.53 -20.77 10.49
CA ARG A 152 -10.38 -19.60 11.34
C ARG A 152 -8.98 -19.45 11.92
N ASN A 153 -8.41 -20.54 12.43
CA ASN A 153 -7.12 -20.47 13.13
C ASN A 153 -6.00 -20.16 12.14
N ILE A 154 -6.01 -20.77 10.95
CA ILE A 154 -5.05 -20.48 9.90
C ILE A 154 -5.13 -19.01 9.49
N ILE A 155 -6.34 -18.50 9.30
CA ILE A 155 -6.57 -17.09 8.92
C ILE A 155 -6.08 -16.15 10.03
N PHE A 156 -6.41 -16.43 11.27
CA PHE A 156 -5.98 -15.59 12.39
C PHE A 156 -4.45 -15.54 12.49
N PHE A 157 -3.79 -16.69 12.36
CA PHE A 157 -2.34 -16.77 12.37
C PHE A 157 -1.71 -16.04 11.20
N SER A 158 -2.22 -16.25 9.98
CA SER A 158 -1.74 -15.57 8.76
C SER A 158 -1.89 -14.06 8.85
N THR A 159 -3.04 -13.57 9.36
CA THR A 159 -3.28 -12.13 9.53
C THR A 159 -2.25 -11.51 10.48
N ASN A 160 -2.03 -12.11 11.66
CA ASN A 160 -1.05 -11.60 12.62
C ASN A 160 0.38 -11.66 12.08
N PHE A 161 0.74 -12.72 11.37
CA PHE A 161 2.05 -12.85 10.73
C PHE A 161 2.29 -11.74 9.70
N LEU A 162 1.31 -11.47 8.82
CA LEU A 162 1.40 -10.41 7.81
C LEU A 162 1.44 -9.02 8.45
N VAL A 163 0.73 -8.81 9.57
CA VAL A 163 0.77 -7.58 10.37
C VAL A 163 2.18 -7.34 10.90
N ILE A 164 2.78 -8.34 11.55
CA ILE A 164 4.13 -8.23 12.12
C ILE A 164 5.16 -7.97 11.01
N LEU A 165 5.11 -8.73 9.91
CA LEU A 165 6.01 -8.51 8.77
C LEU A 165 5.86 -7.10 8.19
N SER A 166 4.64 -6.60 8.04
CA SER A 166 4.39 -5.24 7.54
C SER A 166 5.10 -4.20 8.39
N TYR A 167 4.99 -4.31 9.70
CA TYR A 167 5.62 -3.38 10.63
C TYR A 167 7.15 -3.47 10.60
N LEU A 168 7.73 -4.66 10.62
CA LEU A 168 9.19 -4.84 10.59
C LEU A 168 9.82 -4.31 9.29
N ILE A 169 9.06 -4.29 8.19
CA ILE A 169 9.50 -3.71 6.92
C ILE A 169 9.43 -2.18 6.95
N HIS A 170 8.33 -1.63 7.50
CA HIS A 170 8.18 -0.17 7.58
C HIS A 170 7.15 0.21 8.65
N GLU A 171 7.57 1.01 9.63
CA GLU A 171 6.76 1.41 10.78
C GLU A 171 5.49 2.18 10.41
N SER A 172 5.43 2.87 9.25
CA SER A 172 4.21 3.55 8.82
C SER A 172 3.03 2.59 8.61
N SER A 173 3.30 1.31 8.38
CA SER A 173 2.27 0.28 8.28
C SER A 173 1.41 0.19 9.55
N LEU A 174 1.95 0.59 10.72
CA LEU A 174 1.23 0.57 12.00
C LEU A 174 -0.13 1.29 11.90
N PHE A 175 -0.18 2.39 11.16
CA PHE A 175 -1.39 3.19 10.95
C PHE A 175 -2.43 2.52 10.03
N PHE A 176 -2.01 1.47 9.30
CA PHE A 176 -2.86 0.70 8.40
C PHE A 176 -3.22 -0.70 8.94
N LEU A 177 -2.66 -1.12 10.08
CA LEU A 177 -2.92 -2.46 10.64
C LEU A 177 -4.38 -2.69 10.99
N ILE A 178 -5.12 -1.63 11.29
CA ILE A 178 -6.55 -1.68 11.56
C ILE A 178 -7.34 -2.29 10.40
N PHE A 179 -6.91 -2.08 9.14
CA PHE A 179 -7.54 -2.68 7.96
C PHE A 179 -7.42 -4.21 7.95
N PHE A 180 -6.27 -4.75 8.39
CA PHE A 180 -6.06 -6.20 8.49
C PHE A 180 -7.04 -6.82 9.49
N TYR A 181 -7.13 -6.25 10.69
CA TYR A 181 -8.00 -6.78 11.73
C TYR A 181 -9.47 -6.54 11.42
N PHE A 182 -9.81 -5.42 10.81
CA PHE A 182 -11.18 -5.17 10.39
C PHE A 182 -11.63 -6.17 9.30
N SER A 183 -10.78 -6.46 8.34
CA SER A 183 -11.04 -7.51 7.34
C SER A 183 -11.24 -8.88 8.00
N TYR A 184 -10.44 -9.20 9.03
CA TYR A 184 -10.59 -10.41 9.80
C TYR A 184 -11.93 -10.47 10.56
N PHE A 185 -12.37 -9.39 11.20
CA PHE A 185 -13.67 -9.34 11.87
C PHE A 185 -14.84 -9.49 10.89
N ILE A 186 -14.74 -8.92 9.70
CA ILE A 186 -15.73 -9.14 8.64
C ILE A 186 -15.76 -10.62 8.22
N PHE A 187 -14.61 -11.26 8.10
CA PHE A 187 -14.52 -12.70 7.83
C PHE A 187 -15.23 -13.52 8.90
N LEU A 188 -15.00 -13.23 10.18
CA LEU A 188 -15.69 -13.91 11.27
C LEU A 188 -17.21 -13.76 11.14
N LYS A 189 -17.70 -12.54 10.87
CA LYS A 189 -19.13 -12.27 10.70
C LYS A 189 -19.70 -12.99 9.49
N LYS A 190 -19.04 -12.96 8.34
CA LYS A 190 -19.48 -13.65 7.11
C LYS A 190 -19.60 -15.17 7.28
N ASN A 191 -18.79 -15.75 8.16
CA ASN A 191 -18.79 -17.19 8.44
C ASN A 191 -19.53 -17.57 9.74
N ASN A 192 -20.28 -16.64 10.33
CA ASN A 192 -21.03 -16.83 11.59
C ASN A 192 -20.15 -17.28 12.77
N HIS A 193 -18.88 -16.87 12.80
CA HIS A 193 -17.99 -17.14 13.91
C HIS A 193 -18.12 -16.06 14.99
N LYS A 194 -18.23 -16.49 16.26
CA LYS A 194 -18.18 -15.57 17.40
C LYS A 194 -16.73 -15.10 17.62
N ILE A 195 -16.56 -13.83 17.93
CA ILE A 195 -15.25 -13.27 18.32
C ILE A 195 -14.83 -13.89 19.66
N ARG A 196 -13.60 -14.39 19.76
CA ARG A 196 -13.04 -14.93 21.00
C ARG A 196 -12.28 -13.84 21.74
N LEU A 197 -12.43 -13.81 23.08
CA LEU A 197 -11.70 -12.85 23.91
C LEU A 197 -10.17 -13.03 23.77
N SER A 198 -9.70 -14.28 23.65
CA SER A 198 -8.29 -14.59 23.43
C SER A 198 -7.72 -13.99 22.14
N GLU A 199 -8.51 -13.88 21.08
CA GLU A 199 -8.08 -13.23 19.83
C GLU A 199 -7.96 -11.72 20.01
N ILE A 200 -8.93 -11.10 20.67
CA ILE A 200 -8.87 -9.65 20.99
C ILE A 200 -7.64 -9.36 21.87
N SER A 201 -7.43 -10.17 22.93
CA SER A 201 -6.29 -9.99 23.82
C SER A 201 -4.96 -10.10 23.06
N LEU A 202 -4.83 -11.09 22.16
CA LEU A 202 -3.62 -11.26 21.38
C LEU A 202 -3.40 -10.08 20.39
N ILE A 203 -4.47 -9.61 19.75
CA ILE A 203 -4.39 -8.41 18.88
C ILE A 203 -3.90 -7.19 19.67
N ILE A 204 -4.44 -6.96 20.86
CA ILE A 204 -4.04 -5.86 21.74
C ILE A 204 -2.56 -6.01 22.14
N ILE A 205 -2.14 -7.22 22.52
CA ILE A 205 -0.75 -7.50 22.89
C ILE A 205 0.19 -7.21 21.70
N ILE A 206 -0.12 -7.74 20.52
CA ILE A 206 0.70 -7.49 19.32
C ILE A 206 0.78 -5.99 19.04
N TYR A 207 -0.34 -5.29 19.03
CA TYR A 207 -0.36 -3.86 18.76
C TYR A 207 0.44 -3.06 19.80
N SER A 208 0.34 -3.42 21.07
CA SER A 208 1.10 -2.80 22.16
C SER A 208 2.61 -3.03 22.02
N ILE A 209 3.02 -4.25 21.62
CA ILE A 209 4.42 -4.55 21.35
C ILE A 209 4.94 -3.71 20.18
N LEU A 210 4.17 -3.63 19.07
CA LEU A 210 4.58 -2.85 17.92
C LEU A 210 4.67 -1.34 18.22
N LEU A 211 3.75 -0.82 19.03
CA LEU A 211 3.82 0.55 19.54
C LEU A 211 5.06 0.76 20.42
N TYR A 212 5.35 -0.17 21.32
CA TYR A 212 6.56 -0.11 22.15
C TYR A 212 7.83 -0.09 21.27
N LEU A 213 7.91 -0.97 20.28
CA LEU A 213 9.04 -1.01 19.34
C LEU A 213 9.21 0.30 18.57
N LEU A 214 8.11 1.00 18.26
CA LEU A 214 8.14 2.32 17.60
C LEU A 214 8.80 3.38 18.49
N THR A 215 8.64 3.28 19.82
CA THR A 215 9.18 4.26 20.78
C THR A 215 10.63 4.01 21.16
N LEU A 216 11.21 2.86 20.77
CA LEU A 216 12.59 2.56 21.08
C LEU A 216 13.54 3.57 20.41
N PRO A 217 14.48 4.15 21.18
CA PRO A 217 15.41 5.14 20.64
C PRO A 217 16.38 4.50 19.66
N VAL A 218 16.62 5.20 18.56
CA VAL A 218 17.69 4.89 17.62
C VAL A 218 18.87 5.78 17.99
N THR A 219 19.88 5.18 18.63
CA THR A 219 21.08 5.89 19.10
C THR A 219 22.11 6.05 17.99
N ASP A 220 22.98 7.06 18.09
CA ASP A 220 24.07 7.29 17.15
C ASP A 220 24.99 6.07 17.04
N GLU A 221 25.25 5.38 18.16
CA GLU A 221 26.04 4.13 18.16
C GLU A 221 25.43 3.04 17.25
N LYS A 222 24.10 2.86 17.29
CA LYS A 222 23.42 1.88 16.43
C LYS A 222 23.57 2.25 14.95
N ILE A 223 23.46 3.53 14.64
CA ILE A 223 23.58 4.02 13.26
C ILE A 223 25.02 3.88 12.78
N SER A 224 26.00 4.28 13.61
CA SER A 224 27.42 4.17 13.27
C SER A 224 27.83 2.73 12.99
N LYS A 225 27.38 1.75 13.79
CA LYS A 225 27.61 0.32 13.53
C LYS A 225 27.00 -0.15 12.21
N MET A 226 25.75 0.25 11.95
CA MET A 226 25.05 -0.06 10.70
C MET A 226 25.78 0.53 9.48
N VAL A 227 26.15 1.81 9.54
CA VAL A 227 26.88 2.52 8.48
C VAL A 227 28.27 1.91 8.27
N PHE A 228 28.97 1.57 9.36
CA PHE A 228 30.29 0.91 9.27
C PHE A 228 30.21 -0.41 8.52
N LEU A 229 29.25 -1.28 8.83
CA LEU A 229 29.05 -2.54 8.11
C LEU A 229 28.85 -2.32 6.60
N ILE A 230 28.03 -1.34 6.25
CA ILE A 230 27.72 -1.04 4.85
C ILE A 230 28.96 -0.52 4.12
N ASN A 231 29.69 0.41 4.73
CA ASN A 231 30.90 1.00 4.16
C ASN A 231 32.02 -0.05 3.99
N GLN A 232 32.10 -0.99 4.93
CA GLN A 232 33.09 -2.07 4.86
C GLN A 232 32.82 -3.05 3.71
N ASN A 233 31.55 -3.35 3.43
CA ASN A 233 31.22 -4.50 2.58
C ASN A 233 30.61 -4.12 1.23
N PHE A 234 30.08 -2.90 1.07
CA PHE A 234 29.29 -2.58 -0.11
C PHE A 234 29.66 -1.24 -0.79
N PHE A 235 29.46 -0.09 -0.11
CA PHE A 235 29.69 1.24 -0.67
C PHE A 235 29.67 2.32 0.42
N GLU A 236 30.31 3.45 0.15
CA GLU A 236 30.42 4.54 1.11
C GLU A 236 29.10 5.31 1.27
N ILE A 237 28.65 5.44 2.50
CA ILE A 237 27.53 6.27 2.95
C ILE A 237 27.91 6.97 4.26
N THR A 238 27.14 7.99 4.62
CA THR A 238 27.26 8.68 5.89
C THR A 238 26.02 8.49 6.75
N GLU A 239 26.12 8.76 8.03
CA GLU A 239 25.00 8.74 8.98
C GLU A 239 23.90 9.75 8.61
N TYR A 240 24.22 10.75 7.81
CA TYR A 240 23.30 11.78 7.32
C TYR A 240 22.68 11.45 5.94
N SER A 241 22.97 10.27 5.38
CA SER A 241 22.52 9.91 4.05
C SER A 241 21.02 9.58 4.03
N GLY A 242 20.24 10.34 3.28
CA GLY A 242 18.86 10.06 2.91
C GLY A 242 17.95 9.58 4.06
N ALA A 243 17.43 8.36 3.96
CA ALA A 243 16.50 7.81 4.96
C ALA A 243 17.13 7.51 6.32
N ILE A 244 18.46 7.35 6.40
CA ILE A 244 19.17 7.07 7.65
C ILE A 244 19.06 8.27 8.59
N SER A 245 19.19 9.49 8.07
CA SER A 245 19.06 10.72 8.86
C SER A 245 17.67 10.88 9.52
N TRP A 246 16.65 10.25 8.97
CA TRP A 246 15.30 10.28 9.53
C TRP A 246 15.12 9.32 10.71
N LEU A 247 16.00 8.34 10.88
CA LEU A 247 15.92 7.39 12.00
C LEU A 247 16.13 8.06 13.35
N GLN A 248 16.94 9.11 13.41
CA GLN A 248 17.25 9.87 14.63
C GLN A 248 16.14 10.84 15.02
N ARG A 249 15.24 11.20 14.09
CA ARG A 249 14.20 12.19 14.36
C ARG A 249 13.14 11.64 15.30
N SER A 250 12.84 12.39 16.34
CA SER A 250 11.67 12.16 17.19
C SER A 250 10.38 12.57 16.45
N ALA A 251 9.23 12.10 16.93
CA ALA A 251 7.94 12.50 16.36
C ALA A 251 7.72 14.03 16.46
N SER A 252 8.17 14.66 17.56
CA SER A 252 8.08 16.12 17.73
C SER A 252 8.95 16.88 16.75
N SER A 253 10.19 16.44 16.50
CA SER A 253 11.07 17.08 15.51
C SER A 253 10.59 16.86 14.08
N ALA A 254 9.96 15.72 13.80
CA ALA A 254 9.31 15.47 12.51
C ALA A 254 8.11 16.41 12.29
N PHE A 255 7.27 16.60 13.31
CA PHE A 255 6.15 17.55 13.27
C PHE A 255 6.63 18.98 13.02
N MET A 256 7.63 19.47 13.78
CA MET A 256 8.20 20.81 13.59
C MET A 256 8.78 20.99 12.17
N PHE A 257 9.38 19.94 11.62
CA PHE A 257 9.91 19.98 10.26
C PHE A 257 8.80 20.12 9.23
N VAL A 258 7.66 19.43 9.40
CA VAL A 258 6.49 19.59 8.52
C VAL A 258 5.90 20.99 8.63
N GLU A 259 5.80 21.52 9.84
CA GLU A 259 5.26 22.86 10.10
C GLU A 259 6.14 23.97 9.50
N SER A 260 7.46 23.80 9.52
CA SER A 260 8.42 24.79 8.97
C SER A 260 8.46 24.85 7.45
N ASN A 261 7.85 23.90 6.77
CA ASN A 261 7.86 23.85 5.32
C ASN A 261 6.60 24.52 4.76
N ASP A 262 6.78 25.53 3.89
CA ASP A 262 5.73 26.22 3.17
C ASP A 262 5.04 25.29 2.16
N ILE A 263 4.13 24.43 2.65
CA ILE A 263 3.30 23.59 1.80
C ILE A 263 2.29 24.50 1.08
N SER A 264 2.36 24.56 -0.24
CA SER A 264 1.47 25.42 -0.99
C SER A 264 0.00 24.99 -0.81
N PHE A 265 -0.91 25.97 -0.70
CA PHE A 265 -2.35 25.71 -0.61
C PHE A 265 -2.86 24.86 -1.78
N LYS A 266 -2.27 25.01 -2.97
CA LYS A 266 -2.60 24.21 -4.17
C LYS A 266 -2.32 22.73 -3.95
N ASP A 267 -1.23 22.41 -3.29
CA ASP A 267 -0.81 21.05 -3.03
C ASP A 267 -1.68 20.40 -1.96
N VAL A 268 -2.02 21.15 -0.91
CA VAL A 268 -3.01 20.76 0.11
C VAL A 268 -4.35 20.46 -0.55
N LEU A 269 -4.84 21.37 -1.39
CA LEU A 269 -6.12 21.24 -2.07
C LEU A 269 -6.14 20.03 -3.01
N GLN A 270 -5.08 19.79 -3.76
CA GLN A 270 -4.99 18.65 -4.69
C GLN A 270 -5.04 17.32 -3.96
N ASN A 271 -4.27 17.15 -2.88
CA ASN A 271 -4.29 15.94 -2.07
C ASN A 271 -5.59 15.79 -1.29
N PHE A 272 -6.18 16.89 -0.84
CA PHE A 272 -7.47 16.91 -0.17
C PHE A 272 -8.63 16.51 -1.10
N LEU A 273 -8.62 16.94 -2.36
CA LEU A 273 -9.60 16.51 -3.37
C LEU A 273 -9.49 15.00 -3.62
N LEU A 274 -8.29 14.46 -3.65
CA LEU A 274 -8.06 13.02 -3.80
C LEU A 274 -8.60 12.23 -2.61
N LEU A 275 -8.39 12.73 -1.40
CA LEU A 275 -8.93 12.13 -0.19
C LEU A 275 -10.47 12.20 -0.17
N HIS A 276 -11.06 13.34 -0.60
CA HIS A 276 -12.52 13.49 -0.73
C HIS A 276 -13.11 12.52 -1.76
N PHE A 277 -12.46 12.36 -2.89
CA PHE A 277 -12.91 11.41 -3.91
C PHE A 277 -12.95 9.98 -3.35
N LEU A 278 -11.96 9.62 -2.56
CA LEU A 278 -11.92 8.35 -1.84
C LEU A 278 -13.07 8.23 -0.83
N ILE A 279 -13.31 9.26 -0.04
CA ILE A 279 -14.39 9.31 0.95
C ILE A 279 -15.75 9.22 0.26
N ILE A 280 -15.96 9.95 -0.84
CA ILE A 280 -17.19 9.88 -1.64
C ILE A 280 -17.40 8.47 -2.19
N PHE A 281 -16.34 7.83 -2.69
CA PHE A 281 -16.41 6.46 -3.18
C PHE A 281 -16.85 5.48 -2.10
N LEU A 282 -16.27 5.57 -0.94
CA LEU A 282 -16.64 4.73 0.21
C LEU A 282 -18.06 5.05 0.71
N TYR A 283 -18.45 6.32 0.67
CA TYR A 283 -19.80 6.75 1.01
C TYR A 283 -20.84 6.21 0.02
N LEU A 284 -20.57 6.23 -1.28
CA LEU A 284 -21.43 5.63 -2.29
C LEU A 284 -21.59 4.12 -2.10
N LEU A 285 -20.54 3.44 -1.69
CA LEU A 285 -20.59 2.04 -1.31
C LEU A 285 -21.40 1.82 -0.03
N TYR A 286 -21.32 2.75 0.91
CA TYR A 286 -22.05 2.76 2.16
C TYR A 286 -23.57 2.93 1.97
N ILE A 287 -24.01 3.93 1.20
CA ILE A 287 -25.43 4.26 0.98
C ILE A 287 -26.18 3.09 0.32
N ASN A 288 -25.54 2.28 -0.47
CA ASN A 288 -26.17 1.17 -1.20
C ASN A 288 -26.47 -0.08 -0.36
N ASN A 289 -26.74 0.06 0.94
CA ASN A 289 -27.13 -1.03 1.88
C ASN A 289 -26.03 -2.03 2.21
N PHE A 290 -24.78 -1.76 1.89
CA PHE A 290 -23.70 -2.66 2.25
C PHE A 290 -23.48 -2.70 3.78
N PHE A 291 -23.73 -1.58 4.44
CA PHE A 291 -23.59 -1.41 5.88
C PHE A 291 -24.95 -1.38 6.62
N LYS A 292 -25.85 -2.27 6.35
CA LYS A 292 -26.71 -2.76 7.44
C LYS A 292 -25.88 -3.43 8.54
N LEU A 293 -24.60 -3.13 8.52
CA LEU A 293 -23.62 -3.47 9.51
C LEU A 293 -23.91 -2.64 10.76
N GLU A 294 -23.96 -3.32 11.87
CA GLU A 294 -24.18 -2.74 13.21
C GLU A 294 -23.29 -1.51 13.45
N LYS A 295 -23.75 -0.62 14.32
CA LYS A 295 -23.10 0.64 14.72
C LYS A 295 -21.59 0.54 14.94
N TYR A 296 -21.11 -0.61 15.44
CA TYR A 296 -19.69 -0.90 15.67
C TYR A 296 -18.84 -0.93 14.39
N PHE A 297 -19.37 -1.39 13.27
CA PHE A 297 -18.64 -1.41 12.00
C PHE A 297 -18.46 -0.02 11.40
N PHE A 298 -19.41 0.87 11.63
CA PHE A 298 -19.24 2.27 11.24
C PHE A 298 -18.07 2.91 11.99
N ILE A 299 -18.01 2.69 13.31
CA ILE A 299 -16.92 3.20 14.15
C ILE A 299 -15.57 2.65 13.69
N LEU A 300 -15.47 1.33 13.45
CA LEU A 300 -14.24 0.72 12.95
C LEU A 300 -13.83 1.26 11.58
N THR A 301 -14.78 1.49 10.68
CA THR A 301 -14.53 2.11 9.38
C THR A 301 -13.96 3.51 9.57
N LEU A 302 -14.58 4.32 10.41
CA LEU A 302 -14.10 5.67 10.71
C LEU A 302 -12.67 5.66 11.27
N PHE A 303 -12.38 4.79 12.23
CA PHE A 303 -11.03 4.65 12.78
C PHE A 303 -10.01 4.19 11.73
N SER A 304 -10.40 3.30 10.80
CA SER A 304 -9.53 2.86 9.71
C SER A 304 -9.12 4.01 8.80
N PHE A 305 -9.97 5.04 8.66
CA PHE A 305 -9.65 6.25 7.90
C PHE A 305 -8.89 7.28 8.71
N LEU A 306 -9.20 7.44 9.99
CA LEU A 306 -8.56 8.44 10.84
C LEU A 306 -7.13 8.06 11.21
N SER A 307 -6.84 6.77 11.40
CA SER A 307 -5.52 6.30 11.80
C SER A 307 -4.39 6.75 10.85
N PRO A 308 -4.50 6.60 9.51
CA PRO A 308 -3.46 7.08 8.60
C PRO A 308 -3.31 8.59 8.51
N LEU A 309 -4.31 9.38 8.96
CA LEU A 309 -4.22 10.84 8.92
C LEU A 309 -3.11 11.38 9.81
N VAL A 310 -2.69 10.63 10.82
CA VAL A 310 -1.54 10.98 11.66
C VAL A 310 -0.26 11.12 10.84
N LEU A 311 -0.11 10.35 9.75
CA LEU A 311 1.06 10.42 8.89
C LEU A 311 1.21 11.77 8.19
N PHE A 312 0.10 12.45 7.89
CA PHE A 312 0.10 13.78 7.27
C PHE A 312 0.62 14.86 8.21
N LEU A 313 0.62 14.60 9.52
CA LEU A 313 1.17 15.52 10.54
C LEU A 313 2.67 15.34 10.76
N VAL A 314 3.22 14.17 10.44
CA VAL A 314 4.62 13.83 10.76
C VAL A 314 5.49 13.59 9.52
N GLY A 315 4.94 13.75 8.33
CA GLY A 315 5.67 13.55 7.07
C GLY A 315 5.15 14.42 5.92
N ASN A 316 6.06 14.88 5.07
CA ASN A 316 5.74 15.76 3.95
C ASN A 316 5.32 14.99 2.67
N ASP A 317 5.48 13.69 2.66
CA ASP A 317 5.18 12.82 1.51
C ASP A 317 3.66 12.54 1.38
N TRP A 318 2.83 13.58 1.36
CA TRP A 318 1.38 13.45 1.38
C TRP A 318 0.84 12.64 0.20
N GLY A 319 1.40 12.81 -0.99
CA GLY A 319 1.03 11.99 -2.15
C GLY A 319 1.24 10.50 -1.92
N ARG A 320 2.31 10.14 -1.20
CA ARG A 320 2.61 8.75 -0.80
C ARG A 320 1.56 8.22 0.19
N PHE A 321 1.17 9.01 1.18
CA PHE A 321 0.16 8.58 2.15
C PHE A 321 -1.22 8.42 1.50
N VAL A 322 -1.58 9.30 0.56
CA VAL A 322 -2.80 9.17 -0.25
C VAL A 322 -2.75 7.90 -1.10
N TYR A 323 -1.61 7.60 -1.75
CA TYR A 323 -1.41 6.36 -2.51
C TYR A 323 -1.64 5.11 -1.65
N ILE A 324 -1.04 5.06 -0.47
CA ILE A 324 -1.17 3.92 0.44
C ILE A 324 -2.62 3.76 0.89
N LEU A 325 -3.21 4.85 1.40
CA LEU A 325 -4.59 4.85 1.89
C LEU A 325 -5.58 4.44 0.80
N TYR A 326 -5.40 4.96 -0.42
CA TYR A 326 -6.23 4.59 -1.56
C TYR A 326 -6.20 3.09 -1.84
N ASN A 327 -5.01 2.49 -1.89
CA ASN A 327 -4.87 1.05 -2.14
C ASN A 327 -5.50 0.21 -1.02
N PHE A 328 -5.29 0.57 0.24
CA PHE A 328 -5.93 -0.11 1.36
C PHE A 328 -7.45 -0.04 1.29
N CYS A 329 -8.00 1.13 1.03
CA CYS A 329 -9.43 1.32 0.89
C CYS A 329 -10.02 0.58 -0.31
N LEU A 330 -9.32 0.61 -1.44
CA LEU A 330 -9.73 -0.12 -2.65
C LEU A 330 -9.80 -1.62 -2.36
N ILE A 331 -8.72 -2.21 -1.87
CA ILE A 331 -8.62 -3.63 -1.56
C ILE A 331 -9.68 -4.03 -0.53
N PHE A 332 -9.82 -3.25 0.56
CA PHE A 332 -10.80 -3.48 1.61
C PHE A 332 -12.23 -3.47 1.07
N THR A 333 -12.57 -2.47 0.27
CA THR A 333 -13.89 -2.34 -0.32
C THR A 333 -14.24 -3.53 -1.18
N PHE A 334 -13.33 -3.95 -2.07
CA PHE A 334 -13.58 -5.10 -2.93
C PHE A 334 -13.63 -6.42 -2.16
N TYR A 335 -12.88 -6.52 -1.07
CA TYR A 335 -13.03 -7.65 -0.14
C TYR A 335 -14.43 -7.70 0.48
N CYS A 336 -14.94 -6.56 0.91
CA CYS A 336 -16.31 -6.46 1.45
C CYS A 336 -17.37 -6.84 0.41
N LEU A 337 -17.21 -6.39 -0.82
CA LEU A 337 -18.12 -6.66 -1.94
C LEU A 337 -18.00 -8.08 -2.49
N HIS A 338 -16.96 -8.81 -2.13
CA HIS A 338 -16.75 -10.15 -2.65
C HIS A 338 -17.91 -11.09 -2.24
N GLY A 339 -18.59 -11.64 -3.25
CA GLY A 339 -19.73 -12.54 -3.07
C GLY A 339 -21.12 -11.87 -3.18
N ASP A 340 -21.20 -10.54 -3.17
CA ASP A 340 -22.48 -9.84 -3.31
C ASP A 340 -22.75 -9.40 -4.76
N LYS A 341 -23.41 -10.28 -5.53
CA LYS A 341 -23.76 -10.01 -6.92
C LYS A 341 -24.79 -8.88 -7.08
N LYS A 342 -25.69 -8.70 -6.12
CA LYS A 342 -26.80 -7.73 -6.23
C LYS A 342 -26.31 -6.26 -6.25
N ILE A 343 -25.23 -5.97 -5.56
CA ILE A 343 -24.64 -4.62 -5.56
C ILE A 343 -24.08 -4.27 -6.93
N PHE A 344 -23.42 -5.22 -7.59
CA PHE A 344 -22.87 -5.01 -8.92
C PHE A 344 -23.96 -4.70 -9.95
N GLU A 345 -25.08 -5.43 -9.88
CA GLU A 345 -26.23 -5.22 -10.77
C GLU A 345 -26.84 -3.82 -10.56
N LYS A 346 -26.93 -3.34 -9.32
CA LYS A 346 -27.46 -1.99 -9.03
C LYS A 346 -26.54 -0.86 -9.53
N ILE A 347 -25.22 -1.03 -9.38
CA ILE A 347 -24.26 -0.02 -9.85
C ILE A 347 -24.21 0.03 -11.36
N ASP A 348 -24.33 -1.12 -12.04
CA ASP A 348 -24.43 -1.20 -13.51
C ASP A 348 -25.67 -0.51 -14.04
N GLN A 349 -26.73 -0.38 -13.25
CA GLN A 349 -28.00 0.26 -13.62
C GLN A 349 -28.02 1.78 -13.42
N LEU A 350 -26.93 2.41 -12.92
CA LEU A 350 -26.89 3.85 -12.80
C LEU A 350 -27.06 4.54 -14.17
N PRO A 351 -28.09 5.39 -14.38
CA PRO A 351 -28.44 5.94 -15.70
C PRO A 351 -27.29 6.70 -16.36
N VAL A 352 -26.50 7.40 -15.55
CA VAL A 352 -25.34 8.18 -16.03
C VAL A 352 -24.30 7.30 -16.69
N ILE A 353 -24.14 6.05 -16.25
CA ILE A 353 -23.11 5.12 -16.74
C ILE A 353 -23.60 4.32 -17.94
N ASN A 354 -24.87 3.90 -17.90
CA ASN A 354 -25.45 3.10 -18.98
C ASN A 354 -25.61 3.89 -20.29
N ASN A 355 -25.89 5.17 -20.21
CA ASN A 355 -26.11 6.03 -21.38
C ASN A 355 -24.80 6.48 -22.05
N LEU A 356 -23.64 6.28 -21.43
CA LEU A 356 -22.37 6.64 -22.03
C LEU A 356 -21.95 5.63 -23.12
N ASN A 357 -21.62 6.14 -24.31
CA ASN A 357 -21.03 5.33 -25.37
C ASN A 357 -19.65 4.77 -24.90
N ASN A 358 -19.31 3.56 -25.32
CA ASN A 358 -18.06 2.90 -24.96
C ASN A 358 -16.80 3.72 -25.34
N LYS A 359 -16.84 4.43 -26.47
CA LYS A 359 -15.75 5.34 -26.87
C LYS A 359 -15.56 6.46 -25.84
N ILE A 360 -16.65 7.03 -25.34
CA ILE A 360 -16.62 8.08 -24.30
C ILE A 360 -16.09 7.49 -22.99
N LYS A 361 -16.49 6.29 -22.61
CA LYS A 361 -15.96 5.59 -21.43
C LYS A 361 -14.44 5.39 -21.49
N ILE A 362 -13.94 4.98 -22.64
CA ILE A 362 -12.48 4.82 -22.86
C ILE A 362 -11.77 6.16 -22.78
N ILE A 363 -12.27 7.18 -23.45
CA ILE A 363 -11.70 8.54 -23.42
C ILE A 363 -11.66 9.07 -21.98
N LEU A 364 -12.76 8.98 -21.25
CA LEU A 364 -12.83 9.40 -19.86
C LEU A 364 -11.83 8.64 -18.97
N THR A 365 -11.67 7.33 -19.18
CA THR A 365 -10.70 6.53 -18.45
C THR A 365 -9.27 6.96 -18.76
N ILE A 366 -8.94 7.12 -20.05
CA ILE A 366 -7.59 7.58 -20.46
C ILE A 366 -7.33 8.98 -19.88
N SER A 367 -8.28 9.90 -20.03
CA SER A 367 -8.14 11.25 -19.47
C SER A 367 -7.94 11.21 -17.95
N TYR A 368 -8.73 10.41 -17.23
CA TYR A 368 -8.58 10.26 -15.78
C TYR A 368 -7.22 9.70 -15.39
N VAL A 369 -6.73 8.70 -16.12
CA VAL A 369 -5.42 8.06 -15.85
C VAL A 369 -4.25 9.00 -16.18
N SER A 370 -4.39 9.83 -17.23
CA SER A 370 -3.27 10.62 -17.78
C SER A 370 -3.17 12.03 -17.21
N LEU A 371 -4.27 12.60 -16.69
CA LEU A 371 -4.33 14.02 -16.35
C LEU A 371 -3.79 14.37 -14.97
N TRP A 372 -3.55 13.39 -14.10
CA TRP A 372 -3.05 13.68 -12.76
C TRP A 372 -2.25 12.54 -12.14
N THR A 373 -1.24 12.91 -11.40
CA THR A 373 -0.52 12.02 -10.45
C THR A 373 -0.38 12.78 -9.14
N PRO A 374 -0.49 12.12 -7.99
CA PRO A 374 -0.18 12.76 -6.72
C PRO A 374 1.27 13.19 -6.74
N LYS A 375 1.53 14.46 -6.41
CA LYS A 375 2.88 14.98 -6.30
C LYS A 375 3.52 14.43 -5.03
N ILE A 376 4.74 13.97 -5.16
CA ILE A 376 5.65 13.82 -4.04
C ILE A 376 6.28 15.17 -3.83
N PHE A 377 6.17 15.73 -2.63
CA PHE A 377 6.82 16.97 -2.32
C PHE A 377 8.30 16.70 -2.13
N TYR A 378 9.12 17.25 -2.97
CA TYR A 378 10.55 17.41 -2.77
C TYR A 378 10.82 18.89 -2.60
N TYR A 379 11.61 19.16 -1.60
CA TYR A 379 12.32 20.43 -1.52
C TYR A 379 13.61 20.23 -2.27
N ASP A 380 13.79 21.03 -3.31
CA ASP A 380 15.08 21.23 -3.95
C ASP A 380 16.06 21.91 -3.00
#